data_dc8ee826337986c655dcf99a75b71bc2
#
_entry.id   dc8ee826337986c655dcf99a75b71bc2
#
_cell.length_a   1.000
_cell.length_b   1.000
_cell.length_c   1.000
_cell.angle_alpha   90.00
_cell.angle_beta   90.00
_cell.angle_gamma   90.00
#
_symmetry.space_group_name_H-M   'P 1'
#
loop_
_entity.id
_entity.type
_entity.pdbx_description
1 polymer ?
#
loop_
_entity_poly.entity_id
_entity_poly.type
_entity_poly.pdbx_seq_one_letter_code
_entity_poly.pdbx_strand_id
1 'polypeptide(L)'
;MIKLFHFPICPFSRRVRLSLCEMNVAFSMINENIWDERREFLALNPAGTLPLIIDEDDNIIINTYAIIEYIEEKFKDDNTNLSYISGDIYQKAEIRRLIDWFDNKFHREVTKVIIRELIDKYYQKDELDNTSPNMELVRLAQENSSYHFDYISHLINSRRWIGGDALSQADFAAAAHISCLDYLGKVDWDRWVTLKNWYARIKSRPSFSPILEDNIAGFRPPAYYSNPDF
;
A
#
# COMPACT_ATOMS: atom_id res chain seq x y z
N MET A 1 12.59 1.46 -19.26
CA MET A 1 12.49 1.27 -17.78
C MET A 1 11.37 2.14 -17.25
N ILE A 2 10.46 1.55 -16.45
CA ILE A 2 9.31 2.25 -15.86
C ILE A 2 9.76 3.37 -14.92
N LYS A 3 9.11 4.54 -15.00
CA LYS A 3 9.24 5.62 -14.03
C LYS A 3 7.99 5.61 -13.14
N LEU A 4 8.14 5.49 -11.84
CA LEU A 4 7.05 5.48 -10.87
C LEU A 4 7.05 6.79 -10.07
N PHE A 5 6.02 7.61 -10.24
CA PHE A 5 5.73 8.73 -9.36
C PHE A 5 5.01 8.21 -8.12
N HIS A 6 5.58 8.51 -6.96
CA HIS A 6 5.11 7.93 -5.70
C HIS A 6 5.34 8.90 -4.52
N PHE A 7 4.67 8.62 -3.41
CA PHE A 7 5.03 9.18 -2.11
C PHE A 7 5.22 8.06 -1.09
N PRO A 8 6.28 8.08 -0.24
CA PRO A 8 6.69 6.94 0.57
C PRO A 8 5.63 6.35 1.51
N ILE A 9 4.72 7.19 2.08
CA ILE A 9 3.65 6.71 2.96
C ILE A 9 2.32 6.47 2.22
N CYS A 10 2.26 6.68 0.91
CA CYS A 10 1.06 6.40 0.15
C CYS A 10 0.86 4.88 0.01
N PRO A 11 -0.22 4.29 0.55
CA PRO A 11 -0.43 2.83 0.50
C PRO A 11 -0.57 2.33 -0.94
N PHE A 12 -1.17 3.11 -1.80
CA PHE A 12 -1.33 2.81 -3.22
C PHE A 12 0.01 2.75 -3.96
N SER A 13 0.91 3.69 -3.67
CA SER A 13 2.29 3.68 -4.19
C SER A 13 3.08 2.49 -3.68
N ARG A 14 2.94 2.15 -2.39
CA ARG A 14 3.58 0.96 -1.78
C ARG A 14 3.13 -0.32 -2.46
N ARG A 15 1.84 -0.45 -2.74
CA ARG A 15 1.31 -1.63 -3.45
C ARG A 15 1.92 -1.79 -4.83
N VAL A 16 2.02 -0.70 -5.63
CA VAL A 16 2.66 -0.75 -6.96
C VAL A 16 4.14 -1.12 -6.84
N ARG A 17 4.86 -0.55 -5.88
CA ARG A 17 6.26 -0.91 -5.61
C ARG A 17 6.43 -2.40 -5.30
N LEU A 18 5.59 -2.94 -4.40
CA LEU A 18 5.58 -4.38 -4.08
C LEU A 18 5.35 -5.23 -5.33
N SER A 19 4.37 -4.89 -6.14
CA SER A 19 4.02 -5.64 -7.34
C SER A 19 5.16 -5.64 -8.35
N LEU A 20 5.77 -4.48 -8.62
CA LEU A 20 6.92 -4.36 -9.52
C LEU A 20 8.13 -5.17 -9.02
N CYS A 21 8.43 -5.08 -7.71
CA CYS A 21 9.52 -5.84 -7.11
C CYS A 21 9.27 -7.36 -7.16
N GLU A 22 8.07 -7.82 -6.84
CA GLU A 22 7.71 -9.26 -6.88
C GLU A 22 7.74 -9.84 -8.29
N MET A 23 7.47 -9.03 -9.30
CA MET A 23 7.54 -9.43 -10.69
C MET A 23 8.92 -9.17 -11.33
N ASN A 24 9.92 -8.78 -10.52
CA ASN A 24 11.29 -8.44 -10.97
C ASN A 24 11.33 -7.40 -12.09
N VAL A 25 10.38 -6.49 -12.10
CA VAL A 25 10.33 -5.40 -13.10
C VAL A 25 11.22 -4.26 -12.65
N ALA A 26 12.15 -3.84 -13.51
CA ALA A 26 13.03 -2.71 -13.23
C ALA A 26 12.27 -1.38 -13.37
N PHE A 27 12.37 -0.53 -12.34
CA PHE A 27 11.77 0.80 -12.33
C PHE A 27 12.63 1.81 -11.57
N SER A 28 12.42 3.08 -11.86
CA SER A 28 12.98 4.21 -11.11
C SER A 28 11.87 4.92 -10.35
N MET A 29 12.17 5.40 -9.14
CA MET A 29 11.23 6.12 -8.30
C MET A 29 11.44 7.63 -8.44
N ILE A 30 10.33 8.36 -8.59
CA ILE A 30 10.27 9.81 -8.58
C ILE A 30 9.36 10.19 -7.41
N ASN A 31 9.96 10.77 -6.38
CA ASN A 31 9.19 11.27 -5.24
C ASN A 31 8.36 12.48 -5.68
N GLU A 32 7.05 12.39 -5.50
CA GLU A 32 6.10 13.45 -5.82
C GLU A 32 5.35 13.87 -4.57
N ASN A 33 5.52 15.14 -4.22
CA ASN A 33 4.77 15.77 -3.14
C ASN A 33 3.48 16.36 -3.71
N ILE A 34 2.36 15.64 -3.57
CA ILE A 34 1.07 16.04 -4.16
C ILE A 34 0.53 17.36 -3.60
N TRP A 35 0.96 17.78 -2.41
CA TRP A 35 0.53 19.03 -1.80
C TRP A 35 1.21 20.28 -2.43
N ASP A 36 2.30 20.09 -3.19
CA ASP A 36 2.97 21.18 -3.92
C ASP A 36 2.23 21.53 -5.23
N GLU A 37 1.25 20.76 -5.64
CA GLU A 37 0.42 20.94 -6.85
C GLU A 37 1.24 21.31 -8.10
N ARG A 38 2.39 20.64 -8.29
CA ARG A 38 3.33 20.97 -9.37
C ARG A 38 2.63 20.86 -10.74
N ARG A 39 2.71 21.92 -11.52
CA ARG A 39 2.07 22.02 -12.85
C ARG A 39 2.49 20.90 -13.80
N GLU A 40 3.76 20.49 -13.75
CA GLU A 40 4.30 19.41 -14.57
C GLU A 40 3.66 18.08 -14.21
N PHE A 41 3.44 17.80 -12.93
CA PHE A 41 2.75 16.60 -12.47
C PHE A 41 1.25 16.64 -12.80
N LEU A 42 0.58 17.77 -12.59
CA LEU A 42 -0.83 17.95 -12.92
C LEU A 42 -1.09 17.85 -14.44
N ALA A 43 -0.12 18.21 -15.29
CA ALA A 43 -0.20 17.98 -16.72
C ALA A 43 -0.18 16.50 -17.10
N LEU A 44 0.50 15.65 -16.31
CA LEU A 44 0.50 14.18 -16.49
C LEU A 44 -0.75 13.55 -15.88
N ASN A 45 -1.16 14.03 -14.72
CA ASN A 45 -2.32 13.53 -13.98
C ASN A 45 -3.16 14.69 -13.42
N PRO A 46 -4.19 15.14 -14.13
CA PRO A 46 -5.05 16.25 -13.67
C PRO A 46 -5.79 15.96 -12.35
N ALA A 47 -5.91 14.69 -11.94
CA ALA A 47 -6.51 14.32 -10.65
C ALA A 47 -5.57 14.58 -9.46
N GLY A 48 -4.28 14.88 -9.70
CA GLY A 48 -3.30 15.16 -8.64
C GLY A 48 -3.05 13.98 -7.69
N THR A 49 -3.31 12.73 -8.13
CA THR A 49 -3.24 11.53 -7.27
C THR A 49 -2.04 10.66 -7.58
N LEU A 50 -1.61 9.87 -6.60
CA LEU A 50 -0.55 8.87 -6.74
C LEU A 50 -1.12 7.46 -6.54
N PRO A 51 -0.49 6.45 -7.13
CA PRO A 51 0.68 6.47 -8.02
C PRO A 51 0.34 6.80 -9.48
N LEU A 52 1.39 7.15 -10.24
CA LEU A 52 1.41 7.26 -11.69
C LEU A 52 2.66 6.55 -12.19
N ILE A 53 2.56 5.80 -13.29
CA ILE A 53 3.73 5.27 -14.00
C ILE A 53 3.83 5.84 -15.41
N ILE A 54 5.07 5.98 -15.88
CA ILE A 54 5.39 6.17 -17.29
C ILE A 54 6.21 4.96 -17.70
N ASP A 55 5.75 4.23 -18.69
CA ASP A 55 6.45 3.03 -19.16
C ASP A 55 7.61 3.36 -20.13
N GLU A 56 8.25 2.34 -20.67
CA GLU A 56 9.38 2.49 -21.59
C GLU A 56 9.02 3.06 -22.96
N ASP A 57 7.73 3.05 -23.31
CA ASP A 57 7.18 3.59 -24.55
C ASP A 57 6.52 4.97 -24.33
N ASP A 58 6.80 5.61 -23.19
CA ASP A 58 6.23 6.88 -22.72
C ASP A 58 4.71 6.88 -22.53
N ASN A 59 4.07 5.69 -22.36
CA ASN A 59 2.67 5.61 -22.01
C ASN A 59 2.49 5.96 -20.52
N ILE A 60 1.51 6.82 -20.25
CA ILE A 60 1.15 7.25 -18.89
C ILE A 60 -0.01 6.40 -18.41
N ILE A 61 0.18 5.68 -17.29
CA ILE A 61 -0.84 4.90 -16.64
C ILE A 61 -1.08 5.45 -15.23
N ILE A 62 -2.31 5.79 -14.93
CA ILE A 62 -2.74 6.44 -13.70
C ILE A 62 -3.73 5.54 -12.99
N ASN A 63 -3.79 5.65 -11.67
CA ASN A 63 -4.64 4.85 -10.79
C ASN A 63 -4.07 3.45 -10.51
N THR A 64 -4.04 3.09 -9.24
CA THR A 64 -3.45 1.82 -8.77
C THR A 64 -4.06 0.60 -9.44
N TYR A 65 -5.38 0.57 -9.60
CA TYR A 65 -6.06 -0.55 -10.25
C TYR A 65 -5.58 -0.73 -11.69
N ALA A 66 -5.60 0.35 -12.49
CA ALA A 66 -5.16 0.32 -13.87
C ALA A 66 -3.67 -0.05 -13.99
N ILE A 67 -2.82 0.48 -13.11
CA ILE A 67 -1.39 0.17 -13.08
C ILE A 67 -1.17 -1.32 -12.76
N ILE A 68 -1.88 -1.88 -11.79
CA ILE A 68 -1.73 -3.29 -11.41
C ILE A 68 -2.22 -4.21 -12.53
N GLU A 69 -3.38 -3.96 -13.13
CA GLU A 69 -3.85 -4.77 -14.26
C GLU A 69 -2.84 -4.68 -15.44
N TYR A 70 -2.32 -3.47 -15.74
CA TYR A 70 -1.29 -3.29 -16.76
C TYR A 70 -0.01 -4.11 -16.44
N ILE A 71 0.48 -4.08 -15.21
CA ILE A 71 1.66 -4.84 -14.80
C ILE A 71 1.39 -6.35 -14.90
N GLU A 72 0.24 -6.82 -14.42
CA GLU A 72 -0.15 -8.23 -14.46
C GLU A 72 -0.30 -8.76 -15.89
N GLU A 73 -0.76 -7.93 -16.83
CA GLU A 73 -0.89 -8.31 -18.24
C GLU A 73 0.44 -8.23 -19.01
N LYS A 74 1.19 -7.11 -18.83
CA LYS A 74 2.42 -6.84 -19.60
C LYS A 74 3.57 -7.74 -19.19
N PHE A 75 3.72 -8.01 -17.90
CA PHE A 75 4.85 -8.75 -17.33
C PHE A 75 4.49 -10.18 -16.91
N LYS A 76 3.33 -10.66 -17.34
CA LYS A 76 2.99 -12.06 -17.18
C LYS A 76 4.02 -12.93 -17.89
N ASP A 77 4.68 -13.80 -17.16
CA ASP A 77 5.57 -14.78 -17.73
C ASP A 77 4.79 -16.07 -18.05
N ASP A 78 4.58 -16.33 -19.33
CA ASP A 78 3.86 -17.53 -19.79
C ASP A 78 4.59 -18.83 -19.43
N ASN A 79 5.91 -18.80 -19.20
CA ASN A 79 6.69 -19.97 -18.81
C ASN A 79 6.55 -20.30 -17.34
N THR A 80 6.47 -19.29 -16.46
CA THR A 80 6.32 -19.45 -15.01
C THR A 80 4.88 -19.34 -14.54
N ASN A 81 3.97 -18.89 -15.43
CA ASN A 81 2.59 -18.55 -15.12
C ASN A 81 2.47 -17.61 -13.90
N LEU A 82 3.48 -16.73 -13.75
CA LEU A 82 3.57 -15.79 -12.63
C LEU A 82 2.47 -14.73 -12.78
N SER A 83 1.49 -14.79 -11.93
CA SER A 83 0.45 -13.77 -11.77
C SER A 83 -0.02 -13.79 -10.33
N TYR A 84 -0.17 -12.63 -9.73
CA TYR A 84 -0.71 -12.46 -8.38
C TYR A 84 -2.22 -12.23 -8.38
N ILE A 85 -2.88 -12.32 -9.56
CA ILE A 85 -4.33 -12.47 -9.73
C ILE A 85 -4.57 -13.82 -10.44
N SER A 86 -4.16 -14.89 -9.79
CA SER A 86 -4.16 -16.26 -10.35
C SER A 86 -5.33 -17.11 -9.87
N GLY A 87 -5.48 -18.27 -10.48
CA GLY A 87 -6.53 -19.26 -10.15
C GLY A 87 -7.70 -19.24 -11.13
N ASP A 88 -8.79 -19.88 -10.75
CA ASP A 88 -10.03 -19.90 -11.51
C ASP A 88 -10.78 -18.55 -11.45
N ILE A 89 -11.92 -18.48 -12.11
CA ILE A 89 -12.73 -17.24 -12.18
C ILE A 89 -13.21 -16.78 -10.79
N TYR A 90 -13.51 -17.71 -9.89
CA TYR A 90 -13.99 -17.41 -8.54
C TYR A 90 -12.85 -16.92 -7.64
N GLN A 91 -11.68 -17.55 -7.74
CA GLN A 91 -10.48 -17.13 -7.02
C GLN A 91 -10.04 -15.75 -7.45
N LYS A 92 -10.03 -15.45 -8.75
CA LYS A 92 -9.74 -14.11 -9.27
C LYS A 92 -10.74 -13.06 -8.81
N ALA A 93 -12.03 -13.41 -8.78
CA ALA A 93 -13.07 -12.53 -8.27
C ALA A 93 -12.89 -12.25 -6.77
N GLU A 94 -12.55 -13.28 -5.97
CA GLU A 94 -12.28 -13.14 -4.54
C GLU A 94 -11.06 -12.25 -4.29
N ILE A 95 -9.96 -12.44 -5.03
CA ILE A 95 -8.77 -11.58 -4.93
C ILE A 95 -9.15 -10.12 -5.19
N ARG A 96 -9.90 -9.84 -6.28
CA ARG A 96 -10.33 -8.46 -6.61
C ARG A 96 -11.28 -7.87 -5.57
N ARG A 97 -12.20 -8.66 -5.03
CA ARG A 97 -13.07 -8.24 -3.93
C ARG A 97 -12.26 -7.84 -2.68
N LEU A 98 -11.23 -8.61 -2.35
CA LEU A 98 -10.34 -8.30 -1.21
C LEU A 98 -9.46 -7.08 -1.48
N ILE A 99 -8.99 -6.89 -2.71
CA ILE A 99 -8.32 -5.66 -3.11
C ILE A 99 -9.24 -4.45 -2.87
N ASP A 100 -10.48 -4.52 -3.32
CA ASP A 100 -11.46 -3.45 -3.11
C ASP A 100 -11.73 -3.20 -1.62
N TRP A 101 -11.77 -4.27 -0.81
CA TRP A 101 -11.89 -4.13 0.65
C TRP A 101 -10.78 -3.25 1.24
N PHE A 102 -9.52 -3.44 0.84
CA PHE A 102 -8.40 -2.67 1.38
C PHE A 102 -8.29 -1.29 0.74
N ASP A 103 -8.36 -1.21 -0.57
CA ASP A 103 -8.18 0.05 -1.31
C ASP A 103 -9.36 1.03 -1.12
N ASN A 104 -10.56 0.54 -0.78
CA ASN A 104 -11.73 1.37 -0.55
C ASN A 104 -12.18 1.38 0.92
N LYS A 105 -12.66 0.24 1.44
CA LYS A 105 -13.26 0.22 2.79
C LYS A 105 -12.24 0.50 3.88
N PHE A 106 -11.15 -0.27 3.93
CA PHE A 106 -10.09 -0.08 4.92
C PHE A 106 -9.42 1.29 4.76
N HIS A 107 -9.16 1.69 3.52
CA HIS A 107 -8.58 3.01 3.24
C HIS A 107 -9.46 4.11 3.82
N ARG A 108 -10.75 4.14 3.50
CA ARG A 108 -11.67 5.18 3.94
C ARG A 108 -11.85 5.23 5.47
N GLU A 109 -11.92 4.06 6.12
CA GLU A 109 -12.25 3.95 7.54
C GLU A 109 -11.04 4.04 8.46
N VAL A 110 -9.83 3.76 7.94
CA VAL A 110 -8.60 3.68 8.74
C VAL A 110 -7.46 4.49 8.13
N THR A 111 -6.87 4.01 7.01
CA THR A 111 -5.59 4.53 6.53
C THR A 111 -5.68 6.00 6.13
N LYS A 112 -6.73 6.39 5.41
CA LYS A 112 -6.94 7.78 4.98
C LYS A 112 -7.08 8.73 6.16
N VAL A 113 -7.81 8.32 7.19
CA VAL A 113 -8.02 9.15 8.39
C VAL A 113 -6.69 9.37 9.10
N ILE A 114 -5.93 8.29 9.34
CA ILE A 114 -4.65 8.37 10.07
C ILE A 114 -3.61 9.16 9.28
N ILE A 115 -3.47 8.89 7.96
CA ILE A 115 -2.54 9.63 7.12
C ILE A 115 -2.92 11.10 7.04
N ARG A 116 -4.20 11.43 6.82
CA ARG A 116 -4.66 12.80 6.77
C ARG A 116 -4.33 13.57 8.04
N GLU A 117 -4.64 13.00 9.19
CA GLU A 117 -4.43 13.70 10.46
C GLU A 117 -2.94 13.86 10.80
N LEU A 118 -2.11 12.85 10.55
CA LEU A 118 -0.72 12.85 10.97
C LEU A 118 0.23 13.38 9.89
N ILE A 119 -0.03 13.10 8.61
CA ILE A 119 0.88 13.39 7.50
C ILE A 119 0.39 14.58 6.68
N ASP A 120 -0.84 14.53 6.12
CA ASP A 120 -1.30 15.57 5.21
C ASP A 120 -1.32 16.94 5.88
N LYS A 121 -1.85 17.01 7.11
CA LYS A 121 -1.85 18.26 7.90
C LYS A 121 -0.46 18.80 8.20
N TYR A 122 0.54 17.94 8.33
CA TYR A 122 1.91 18.36 8.54
C TYR A 122 2.49 19.02 7.27
N TYR A 123 2.20 18.45 6.09
CA TYR A 123 2.69 18.99 4.82
C TYR A 123 1.89 20.21 4.33
N GLN A 124 0.61 20.31 4.71
CA GLN A 124 -0.29 21.42 4.34
C GLN A 124 -0.39 22.52 5.41
N LYS A 125 0.51 22.55 6.38
CA LYS A 125 0.42 23.48 7.54
C LYS A 125 0.35 24.96 7.19
N ASP A 126 0.87 25.36 6.05
CA ASP A 126 0.84 26.75 5.60
C ASP A 126 -0.48 27.14 4.93
N GLU A 127 -1.34 26.16 4.59
CA GLU A 127 -2.61 26.35 3.88
C GLU A 127 -3.84 26.14 4.77
N LEU A 128 -3.69 25.48 5.91
CA LEU A 128 -4.78 25.13 6.81
C LEU A 128 -4.79 25.96 8.08
N ASP A 129 -5.96 26.47 8.47
CA ASP A 129 -6.14 27.20 9.74
C ASP A 129 -5.90 26.32 10.99
N ASN A 130 -6.11 24.99 10.87
CA ASN A 130 -5.87 24.03 11.93
C ASN A 130 -4.99 22.87 11.44
N THR A 131 -3.71 22.97 11.71
CA THR A 131 -2.69 21.98 11.34
C THR A 131 -2.44 20.93 12.43
N SER A 132 -3.00 21.12 13.61
CA SER A 132 -2.84 20.16 14.71
C SER A 132 -3.62 18.87 14.41
N PRO A 133 -2.99 17.68 14.57
CA PRO A 133 -3.68 16.41 14.41
C PRO A 133 -4.86 16.27 15.39
N ASN A 134 -6.02 15.86 14.89
CA ASN A 134 -7.13 15.46 15.73
C ASN A 134 -6.91 14.01 16.21
N MET A 135 -6.36 13.88 17.42
CA MET A 135 -6.02 12.57 18.00
C MET A 135 -7.24 11.72 18.34
N GLU A 136 -8.43 12.33 18.50
CA GLU A 136 -9.67 11.57 18.67
C GLU A 136 -10.05 10.82 17.39
N LEU A 137 -9.96 11.48 16.23
CA LEU A 137 -10.17 10.83 14.93
C LEU A 137 -9.15 9.71 14.70
N VAL A 138 -7.88 9.95 15.05
CA VAL A 138 -6.83 8.92 14.96
C VAL A 138 -7.18 7.71 15.83
N ARG A 139 -7.65 7.92 17.07
CA ARG A 139 -8.06 6.85 17.99
C ARG A 139 -9.26 6.08 17.44
N LEU A 140 -10.28 6.77 16.94
CA LEU A 140 -11.44 6.13 16.31
C LEU A 140 -11.06 5.29 15.09
N ALA A 141 -10.15 5.78 14.24
CA ALA A 141 -9.65 5.01 13.11
C ALA A 141 -8.86 3.77 13.55
N GLN A 142 -8.08 3.86 14.64
CA GLN A 142 -7.41 2.70 15.23
C GLN A 142 -8.43 1.68 15.82
N GLU A 143 -9.51 2.14 16.42
CA GLU A 143 -10.59 1.25 16.88
C GLU A 143 -11.27 0.55 15.70
N ASN A 144 -11.55 1.29 14.61
CA ASN A 144 -12.08 0.72 13.38
C ASN A 144 -11.14 -0.32 12.76
N SER A 145 -9.81 -0.14 12.88
CA SER A 145 -8.85 -1.12 12.37
C SER A 145 -9.02 -2.51 12.99
N SER A 146 -9.51 -2.60 14.23
CA SER A 146 -9.75 -3.87 14.93
C SER A 146 -10.71 -4.77 14.15
N TYR A 147 -11.79 -4.23 13.63
CA TYR A 147 -12.74 -4.98 12.79
C TYR A 147 -12.08 -5.59 11.55
N HIS A 148 -11.21 -4.82 10.91
CA HIS A 148 -10.49 -5.26 9.72
C HIS A 148 -9.41 -6.30 10.07
N PHE A 149 -8.74 -6.15 11.18
CA PHE A 149 -7.71 -7.09 11.65
C PHE A 149 -8.32 -8.42 12.10
N ASP A 150 -9.52 -8.40 12.72
CA ASP A 150 -10.30 -9.60 12.97
C ASP A 150 -10.68 -10.31 11.67
N TYR A 151 -11.11 -9.56 10.66
CA TYR A 151 -11.46 -10.12 9.36
C TYR A 151 -10.25 -10.74 8.66
N ILE A 152 -9.09 -10.07 8.63
CA ILE A 152 -7.85 -10.64 8.08
C ILE A 152 -7.49 -11.92 8.84
N SER A 153 -7.51 -11.88 10.17
CA SER A 153 -7.17 -13.02 11.02
C SER A 153 -8.10 -14.21 10.75
N HIS A 154 -9.40 -13.95 10.54
CA HIS A 154 -10.36 -14.97 10.16
C HIS A 154 -10.00 -15.63 8.81
N LEU A 155 -9.65 -14.83 7.80
CA LEU A 155 -9.25 -15.36 6.49
C LEU A 155 -7.98 -16.22 6.59
N ILE A 156 -6.96 -15.76 7.31
CA ILE A 156 -5.67 -16.44 7.43
C ILE A 156 -5.78 -17.73 8.26
N ASN A 157 -6.72 -17.82 9.21
CA ASN A 157 -6.95 -19.05 9.97
C ASN A 157 -7.45 -20.21 9.09
N SER A 158 -8.06 -19.92 7.95
CA SER A 158 -8.58 -20.91 7.00
C SER A 158 -7.81 -20.98 5.69
N ARG A 159 -6.87 -20.07 5.46
CA ARG A 159 -6.13 -19.89 4.21
C ARG A 159 -4.66 -19.66 4.49
N ARG A 160 -3.81 -20.00 3.54
CA ARG A 160 -2.37 -19.69 3.66
C ARG A 160 -2.08 -18.19 3.48
N TRP A 161 -2.82 -17.52 2.58
CA TRP A 161 -2.76 -16.11 2.25
C TRP A 161 -4.17 -15.52 2.26
N ILE A 162 -4.30 -14.19 2.29
CA ILE A 162 -5.61 -13.54 2.34
C ILE A 162 -6.48 -13.95 1.15
N GLY A 163 -5.90 -14.00 -0.05
CA GLY A 163 -6.59 -14.37 -1.28
C GLY A 163 -6.83 -15.87 -1.47
N GLY A 164 -6.18 -16.76 -0.67
CA GLY A 164 -6.27 -18.21 -0.81
C GLY A 164 -4.96 -18.91 -0.46
N ASP A 165 -4.58 -19.94 -1.24
CA ASP A 165 -3.39 -20.74 -0.97
C ASP A 165 -2.09 -20.14 -1.54
N ALA A 166 -2.20 -19.24 -2.52
CA ALA A 166 -1.09 -18.54 -3.13
C ALA A 166 -1.07 -17.05 -2.72
N LEU A 167 0.15 -16.50 -2.61
CA LEU A 167 0.35 -15.06 -2.45
C LEU A 167 -0.30 -14.30 -3.61
N SER A 168 -0.99 -13.21 -3.31
CA SER A 168 -1.82 -12.52 -4.28
C SER A 168 -1.78 -11.00 -4.13
N GLN A 169 -2.34 -10.29 -5.11
CA GLN A 169 -2.54 -8.84 -5.04
C GLN A 169 -3.42 -8.40 -3.85
N ALA A 170 -4.26 -9.28 -3.29
CA ALA A 170 -4.99 -8.99 -2.07
C ALA A 170 -4.06 -8.87 -0.85
N ASP A 171 -3.02 -9.71 -0.79
CA ASP A 171 -2.01 -9.65 0.26
C ASP A 171 -1.18 -8.38 0.13
N PHE A 172 -0.81 -7.98 -1.09
CA PHE A 172 -0.06 -6.74 -1.32
C PHE A 172 -0.89 -5.50 -0.98
N ALA A 173 -2.19 -5.47 -1.32
CA ALA A 173 -3.08 -4.39 -0.94
C ALA A 173 -3.18 -4.25 0.58
N ALA A 174 -3.44 -5.35 1.28
CA ALA A 174 -3.50 -5.36 2.74
C ALA A 174 -2.17 -4.92 3.37
N ALA A 175 -1.05 -5.51 2.93
CA ALA A 175 0.27 -5.22 3.48
C ALA A 175 0.70 -3.77 3.23
N ALA A 176 0.40 -3.21 2.06
CA ALA A 176 0.70 -1.82 1.75
C ALA A 176 -0.02 -0.85 2.70
N HIS A 177 -1.30 -1.06 2.97
CA HIS A 177 -2.06 -0.27 3.93
C HIS A 177 -1.56 -0.45 5.37
N ILE A 178 -1.36 -1.69 5.80
CA ILE A 178 -0.88 -2.01 7.15
C ILE A 178 0.52 -1.44 7.37
N SER A 179 1.39 -1.46 6.36
CA SER A 179 2.74 -0.91 6.46
C SER A 179 2.76 0.60 6.74
N CYS A 180 1.75 1.34 6.30
CA CYS A 180 1.61 2.75 6.65
C CYS A 180 1.29 2.93 8.14
N LEU A 181 0.40 2.08 8.67
CA LEU A 181 0.05 2.09 10.10
C LEU A 181 1.23 1.62 10.96
N ASP A 182 1.98 0.61 10.49
CA ASP A 182 3.18 0.10 11.14
C ASP A 182 4.27 1.19 11.21
N TYR A 183 4.52 1.89 10.10
CA TYR A 183 5.44 3.04 10.04
C TYR A 183 5.08 4.13 11.05
N LEU A 184 3.78 4.39 11.22
CA LEU A 184 3.27 5.41 12.14
C LEU A 184 3.08 4.92 13.58
N GLY A 185 3.44 3.66 13.89
CA GLY A 185 3.28 3.05 15.21
C GLY A 185 1.82 2.95 15.65
N LYS A 186 0.91 2.66 14.71
CA LYS A 186 -0.54 2.61 14.94
C LYS A 186 -1.13 1.21 14.95
N VAL A 187 -0.29 0.17 15.04
CA VAL A 187 -0.70 -1.22 15.17
C VAL A 187 -0.22 -1.76 16.52
N ASP A 188 -1.12 -2.32 17.30
CA ASP A 188 -0.80 -3.08 18.53
C ASP A 188 -0.51 -4.54 18.15
N TRP A 189 0.76 -4.84 17.84
CA TRP A 189 1.18 -6.15 17.38
C TRP A 189 1.05 -7.26 18.42
N ASP A 190 1.03 -6.93 19.71
CA ASP A 190 0.88 -7.91 20.78
C ASP A 190 -0.56 -8.43 20.86
N ARG A 191 -1.51 -7.59 20.49
CA ARG A 191 -2.93 -7.96 20.40
C ARG A 191 -3.23 -8.83 19.16
N TRP A 192 -2.53 -8.63 18.04
CA TRP A 192 -2.87 -9.18 16.73
C TRP A 192 -1.88 -10.24 16.23
N VAL A 193 -1.61 -11.29 17.03
CA VAL A 193 -0.57 -12.30 16.76
C VAL A 193 -0.76 -12.99 15.40
N THR A 194 -1.98 -13.37 15.02
CA THR A 194 -2.24 -14.00 13.71
C THR A 194 -1.92 -13.06 12.56
N LEU A 195 -2.36 -11.81 12.64
CA LEU A 195 -2.05 -10.76 11.68
C LEU A 195 -0.54 -10.49 11.61
N LYS A 196 0.13 -10.40 12.76
CA LYS A 196 1.58 -10.21 12.87
C LYS A 196 2.34 -11.29 12.11
N ASN A 197 1.99 -12.56 12.35
CA ASN A 197 2.64 -13.69 11.69
C ASN A 197 2.44 -13.69 10.17
N TRP A 198 1.26 -13.31 9.69
CA TRP A 198 1.02 -13.15 8.26
C TRP A 198 1.81 -11.97 7.69
N TYR A 199 1.78 -10.82 8.37
CA TYR A 199 2.48 -9.62 7.92
C TYR A 199 3.99 -9.83 7.90
N ALA A 200 4.57 -10.51 8.90
CA ALA A 200 5.99 -10.86 8.94
C ALA A 200 6.43 -11.67 7.72
N ARG A 201 5.59 -12.61 7.23
CA ARG A 201 5.89 -13.38 6.00
C ARG A 201 5.99 -12.51 4.75
N ILE A 202 5.24 -11.40 4.69
CA ILE A 202 5.32 -10.44 3.58
C ILE A 202 6.50 -9.49 3.81
N LYS A 203 6.63 -8.97 5.03
CA LYS A 203 7.66 -8.02 5.44
C LYS A 203 9.08 -8.57 5.23
N SER A 204 9.27 -9.89 5.42
CA SER A 204 10.56 -10.59 5.21
C SER A 204 10.90 -10.85 3.73
N ARG A 205 10.01 -10.53 2.79
CA ARG A 205 10.29 -10.74 1.37
C ARG A 205 11.27 -9.68 0.85
N PRO A 206 12.18 -10.04 -0.07
CA PRO A 206 13.10 -9.07 -0.68
C PRO A 206 12.38 -7.87 -1.33
N SER A 207 11.18 -8.10 -1.87
CA SER A 207 10.33 -7.06 -2.46
C SER A 207 9.84 -6.00 -1.48
N PHE A 208 9.77 -6.33 -0.18
CA PHE A 208 9.36 -5.42 0.88
C PHE A 208 10.51 -4.57 1.43
N SER A 209 11.75 -5.01 1.27
CA SER A 209 12.95 -4.34 1.81
C SER A 209 13.00 -2.85 1.46
N PRO A 210 12.76 -2.41 0.20
CA PRO A 210 12.78 -1.00 -0.14
C PRO A 210 11.72 -0.14 0.58
N ILE A 211 10.61 -0.77 1.04
CA ILE A 211 9.58 -0.08 1.82
C ILE A 211 10.04 0.15 3.26
N LEU A 212 10.81 -0.78 3.83
CA LEU A 212 11.37 -0.65 5.17
C LEU A 212 12.45 0.44 5.27
N GLU A 213 13.05 0.79 4.14
CA GLU A 213 14.07 1.84 4.02
C GLU A 213 13.46 3.23 3.81
N ASP A 214 12.14 3.33 3.61
CA ASP A 214 11.47 4.62 3.42
C ASP A 214 11.73 5.55 4.60
N ASN A 215 12.06 6.79 4.27
CA ASN A 215 12.23 7.87 5.25
C ASN A 215 11.30 9.04 4.88
N ILE A 216 10.45 9.42 5.82
CA ILE A 216 9.49 10.51 5.64
C ILE A 216 9.95 11.69 6.49
N ALA A 217 10.20 12.82 5.86
CA ALA A 217 10.68 14.02 6.55
C ALA A 217 9.73 14.40 7.71
N GLY A 218 10.29 14.58 8.89
CA GLY A 218 9.53 14.91 10.10
C GLY A 218 8.93 13.72 10.85
N PHE A 219 9.03 12.49 10.31
CA PHE A 219 8.44 11.28 10.93
C PHE A 219 9.49 10.19 11.07
N ARG A 220 9.59 9.61 12.25
CA ARG A 220 10.46 8.46 12.51
C ARG A 220 9.60 7.24 12.84
N PRO A 221 9.80 6.12 12.15
CA PRO A 221 9.10 4.91 12.50
C PRO A 221 9.57 4.36 13.84
N PRO A 222 8.77 3.52 14.52
CA PRO A 222 9.21 2.76 15.67
C PRO A 222 10.43 1.89 15.34
N ALA A 223 11.27 1.61 16.34
CA ALA A 223 12.52 0.86 16.14
C ALA A 223 12.29 -0.54 15.55
N TYR A 224 11.15 -1.17 15.85
CA TYR A 224 10.78 -2.48 15.30
C TYR A 224 10.38 -2.44 13.81
N TYR A 225 10.06 -1.27 13.25
CA TYR A 225 9.55 -1.16 11.87
C TYR A 225 10.52 -1.72 10.83
N SER A 226 11.81 -1.46 10.97
CA SER A 226 12.85 -1.95 10.04
C SER A 226 13.23 -3.42 10.24
N ASN A 227 12.77 -4.06 11.34
CA ASN A 227 13.00 -5.47 11.58
C ASN A 227 11.96 -6.31 10.83
N PRO A 228 12.33 -7.14 9.84
CA PRO A 228 11.38 -7.97 9.10
C PRO A 228 10.70 -9.03 9.95
N ASP A 229 11.35 -9.45 11.04
CA ASP A 229 10.85 -10.51 11.94
C ASP A 229 10.18 -9.96 13.21
N PHE A 230 10.03 -8.63 13.31
CA PHE A 230 9.55 -7.86 14.47
C PHE A 230 10.55 -7.70 15.62
#